data_b878f9b85d1bcf50bdab54c0428a106f
#
_entry.id   b878f9b85d1bcf50bdab54c0428a106f
#
_cell.length_a   1.000
_cell.length_b   1.000
_cell.length_c   1.000
_cell.angle_alpha   90.00
_cell.angle_beta   90.00
_cell.angle_gamma   90.00
#
_symmetry.space_group_name_H-M   'P 1'
#
loop_
_entity.id
_entity.type
_entity.pdbx_description
1 polymer ?
#
loop_
_entity_poly.entity_id
_entity_poly.type
_entity_poly.pdbx_seq_one_letter_code
_entity_poly.pdbx_strand_id
1 'polypeptide(L)'
;LHQNKTDKLDALYLAKLQSEHPQRLAYVQSEEYQELMANNRIYEQASHDLITNRNRLHKAIQLTFPEIEHLMVNPRGKNYWSIVLRFPHPDIVLETKEADIIDFLKGLTGIGKKRANDIAQSLIRLAKVACPAVKKNSAHIRGLKMAINNILSAEEECQT
;
A
#
# COMPACT_ATOMS: atom_id res chain seq x y z
N LEU A 1 27.69 -24.28 31.64
CA LEU A 1 28.44 -23.19 31.03
C LEU A 1 27.95 -23.07 29.57
N HIS A 2 27.04 -22.15 29.31
CA HIS A 2 26.67 -21.79 27.92
C HIS A 2 27.86 -21.05 27.30
N GLN A 3 28.55 -21.71 26.35
CA GLN A 3 29.51 -21.02 25.51
C GLN A 3 28.72 -19.96 24.69
N ASN A 4 29.13 -18.69 24.85
CA ASN A 4 28.57 -17.61 24.07
C ASN A 4 28.79 -17.92 22.56
N LYS A 5 27.72 -18.18 21.85
CA LYS A 5 27.71 -18.31 20.41
C LYS A 5 28.18 -16.98 19.80
N THR A 6 29.35 -16.98 19.18
CA THR A 6 29.86 -15.81 18.46
C THR A 6 30.06 -16.19 17.01
N ASP A 7 29.80 -15.27 16.09
CA ASP A 7 30.00 -15.44 14.63
C ASP A 7 31.40 -16.00 14.30
N LYS A 8 32.40 -15.62 15.09
CA LYS A 8 33.77 -16.09 14.94
C LYS A 8 33.92 -17.58 15.23
N LEU A 9 33.23 -18.09 16.26
CA LEU A 9 33.24 -19.52 16.59
C LEU A 9 32.44 -20.33 15.56
N ASP A 10 31.34 -19.81 15.09
CA ASP A 10 30.54 -20.45 14.04
C ASP A 10 31.31 -20.50 12.71
N ALA A 11 32.04 -19.44 12.35
CA ALA A 11 32.91 -19.43 11.17
C ALA A 11 34.06 -20.44 11.27
N LEU A 12 34.71 -20.56 12.44
CA LEU A 12 35.75 -21.57 12.68
C LEU A 12 35.18 -22.99 12.62
N TYR A 13 33.97 -23.21 13.14
CA TYR A 13 33.33 -24.52 13.13
C TYR A 13 32.95 -24.93 11.69
N LEU A 14 32.44 -24.01 10.88
CA LEU A 14 32.15 -24.22 9.46
C LEU A 14 33.42 -24.51 8.67
N ALA A 15 34.51 -23.76 8.88
CA ALA A 15 35.80 -24.00 8.23
C ALA A 15 36.37 -25.39 8.57
N LYS A 16 36.24 -25.80 9.84
CA LYS A 16 36.67 -27.13 10.29
C LYS A 16 35.84 -28.24 9.65
N LEU A 17 34.51 -28.11 9.65
CA LEU A 17 33.60 -29.04 8.98
C LEU A 17 33.93 -29.18 7.48
N GLN A 18 34.23 -28.07 6.80
CA GLN A 18 34.60 -28.09 5.39
C GLN A 18 35.93 -28.80 5.15
N SER A 19 36.91 -28.66 6.06
CA SER A 19 38.21 -29.35 5.95
C SER A 19 38.11 -30.85 6.25
N GLU A 20 37.22 -31.24 7.18
CA GLU A 20 37.00 -32.67 7.55
C GLU A 20 36.15 -33.43 6.53
N HIS A 21 35.30 -32.71 5.78
CA HIS A 21 34.38 -33.26 4.76
C HIS A 21 34.50 -32.57 3.41
N PRO A 22 35.66 -32.62 2.75
CA PRO A 22 35.89 -31.89 1.48
C PRO A 22 35.01 -32.37 0.31
N GLN A 23 34.38 -33.54 0.43
CA GLN A 23 33.50 -34.09 -0.62
C GLN A 23 32.03 -33.63 -0.51
N ARG A 24 31.66 -32.89 0.53
CA ARG A 24 30.36 -32.22 0.58
C ARG A 24 30.41 -30.97 -0.28
N LEU A 25 30.36 -31.16 -1.59
CA LEU A 25 30.13 -30.07 -2.53
C LEU A 25 28.81 -29.38 -2.11
N ALA A 26 28.88 -28.09 -1.84
CA ALA A 26 27.66 -27.31 -1.70
C ALA A 26 26.84 -27.52 -2.97
N TYR A 27 25.59 -27.98 -2.81
CA TYR A 27 24.68 -28.08 -3.94
C TYR A 27 24.48 -26.68 -4.51
N VAL A 28 25.03 -26.44 -5.68
CA VAL A 28 24.79 -25.20 -6.42
C VAL A 28 23.50 -25.40 -7.18
N GLN A 29 22.48 -24.65 -6.77
CA GLN A 29 21.20 -24.66 -7.46
C GLN A 29 21.36 -24.17 -8.90
N SER A 30 20.54 -24.70 -9.82
CA SER A 30 20.53 -24.21 -11.20
C SER A 30 20.23 -22.71 -11.27
N GLU A 31 20.72 -22.04 -12.29
CA GLU A 31 20.51 -20.62 -12.52
C GLU A 31 19.01 -20.27 -12.58
N GLU A 32 18.23 -21.10 -13.26
CA GLU A 32 16.76 -20.98 -13.33
C GLU A 32 16.09 -21.05 -11.95
N TYR A 33 16.58 -21.89 -11.05
CA TYR A 33 16.05 -21.98 -9.69
C TYR A 33 16.42 -20.75 -8.87
N GLN A 34 17.63 -20.20 -9.05
CA GLN A 34 18.07 -18.98 -8.39
C GLN A 34 17.21 -17.78 -8.83
N GLU A 35 16.92 -17.67 -10.13
CA GLU A 35 16.02 -16.66 -10.68
C GLU A 35 14.60 -16.81 -10.13
N LEU A 36 14.06 -18.01 -10.07
CA LEU A 36 12.74 -18.27 -9.49
C LEU A 36 12.68 -17.84 -8.02
N MET A 37 13.73 -18.16 -7.25
CA MET A 37 13.82 -17.75 -5.84
C MET A 37 13.94 -16.24 -5.68
N ALA A 38 14.65 -15.56 -6.58
CA ALA A 38 14.77 -14.11 -6.58
C ALA A 38 13.41 -13.45 -6.87
N ASN A 39 12.69 -13.92 -7.88
CA ASN A 39 11.35 -13.44 -8.22
C ASN A 39 10.36 -13.68 -7.08
N ASN A 40 10.40 -14.85 -6.45
CA ASN A 40 9.54 -15.13 -5.29
C ASN A 40 9.80 -14.16 -4.12
N ARG A 41 11.06 -13.81 -3.84
CA ARG A 41 11.40 -12.83 -2.80
C ARG A 41 10.87 -11.44 -3.13
N ILE A 42 10.96 -11.02 -4.39
CA ILE A 42 10.41 -9.74 -4.85
C ILE A 42 8.89 -9.72 -4.65
N TYR A 43 8.20 -10.78 -5.06
CA TYR A 43 6.75 -10.91 -4.87
C TYR A 43 6.34 -10.90 -3.38
N GLU A 44 7.05 -11.64 -2.53
CA GLU A 44 6.80 -11.65 -1.08
C GLU A 44 7.00 -10.26 -0.46
N GLN A 45 8.06 -9.55 -0.87
CA GLN A 45 8.32 -8.19 -0.41
C GLN A 45 7.23 -7.23 -0.85
N ALA A 46 6.84 -7.23 -2.12
CA ALA A 46 5.77 -6.38 -2.65
C ALA A 46 4.44 -6.68 -1.96
N SER A 47 4.13 -7.95 -1.71
CA SER A 47 2.92 -8.36 -0.98
C SER A 47 2.91 -7.87 0.47
N HIS A 48 4.05 -7.94 1.16
CA HIS A 48 4.20 -7.41 2.52
C HIS A 48 4.05 -5.89 2.54
N ASP A 49 4.67 -5.20 1.58
CA ASP A 49 4.60 -3.74 1.47
C ASP A 49 3.18 -3.28 1.16
N LEU A 50 2.44 -4.02 0.33
CA LEU A 50 1.04 -3.77 0.04
C LEU A 50 0.17 -3.81 1.31
N ILE A 51 0.32 -4.86 2.14
CA ILE A 51 -0.40 -5.00 3.41
C ILE A 51 -0.03 -3.86 4.36
N THR A 52 1.26 -3.57 4.50
CA THR A 52 1.78 -2.52 5.38
C THR A 52 1.24 -1.14 4.98
N ASN A 53 1.26 -0.81 3.69
CA ASN A 53 0.78 0.48 3.19
C ASN A 53 -0.75 0.59 3.27
N ARG A 54 -1.51 -0.49 3.07
CA ARG A 54 -2.96 -0.51 3.33
C ARG A 54 -3.30 -0.21 4.78
N ASN A 55 -2.56 -0.77 5.74
CA ASN A 55 -2.73 -0.48 7.16
C ASN A 55 -2.37 0.97 7.51
N ARG A 56 -1.29 1.52 6.92
CA ARG A 56 -0.91 2.93 7.07
C ARG A 56 -1.98 3.86 6.51
N LEU A 57 -2.51 3.54 5.33
CA LEU A 57 -3.58 4.30 4.68
C LEU A 57 -4.84 4.30 5.53
N HIS A 58 -5.29 3.12 6.02
CA HIS A 58 -6.46 3.03 6.90
C HIS A 58 -6.29 3.94 8.14
N LYS A 59 -5.14 3.87 8.83
CA LYS A 59 -4.86 4.76 9.97
C LYS A 59 -4.88 6.24 9.59
N ALA A 60 -4.36 6.60 8.41
CA ALA A 60 -4.38 7.99 7.95
C ALA A 60 -5.80 8.46 7.61
N ILE A 61 -6.61 7.62 6.97
CA ILE A 61 -8.02 7.90 6.67
C ILE A 61 -8.81 8.13 7.96
N GLN A 62 -8.61 7.31 9.00
CA GLN A 62 -9.28 7.48 10.30
C GLN A 62 -9.01 8.84 10.95
N LEU A 63 -7.88 9.48 10.64
CA LEU A 63 -7.55 10.82 11.15
C LEU A 63 -8.04 11.93 10.24
N THR A 64 -8.12 11.70 8.92
CA THR A 64 -8.36 12.75 7.92
C THR A 64 -9.79 12.79 7.43
N PHE A 65 -10.38 11.65 7.06
CA PHE A 65 -11.74 11.55 6.54
C PHE A 65 -12.28 10.09 6.69
N PRO A 66 -12.60 9.65 7.91
CA PRO A 66 -13.02 8.27 8.17
C PRO A 66 -14.26 7.85 7.38
N GLU A 67 -15.21 8.75 7.16
CA GLU A 67 -16.48 8.47 6.47
C GLU A 67 -16.28 8.10 5.00
N ILE A 68 -15.14 8.45 4.36
CA ILE A 68 -14.88 8.15 2.95
C ILE A 68 -14.78 6.64 2.68
N GLU A 69 -14.49 5.83 3.70
CA GLU A 69 -14.46 4.37 3.58
C GLU A 69 -15.83 3.78 3.23
N HIS A 70 -16.91 4.49 3.54
CA HIS A 70 -18.28 4.10 3.21
C HIS A 70 -18.76 4.59 1.83
N LEU A 71 -17.91 5.29 1.08
CA LEU A 71 -18.29 5.86 -0.22
C LEU A 71 -18.51 4.79 -1.29
N MET A 72 -17.74 3.71 -1.27
CA MET A 72 -17.76 2.66 -2.29
C MET A 72 -17.84 1.27 -1.65
N VAL A 73 -18.53 0.35 -2.31
CA VAL A 73 -18.66 -1.05 -1.89
C VAL A 73 -17.28 -1.75 -1.83
N ASN A 74 -16.38 -1.39 -2.76
CA ASN A 74 -15.00 -1.88 -2.75
C ASN A 74 -14.02 -0.73 -2.50
N PRO A 75 -13.56 -0.52 -1.26
CA PRO A 75 -12.61 0.54 -0.92
C PRO A 75 -11.15 0.16 -1.23
N ARG A 76 -10.92 -0.78 -2.16
CA ARG A 76 -9.57 -1.28 -2.53
C ARG A 76 -9.27 -1.15 -4.02
N GLY A 77 -10.18 -0.54 -4.80
CA GLY A 77 -10.01 -0.40 -6.24
C GLY A 77 -9.28 0.89 -6.64
N LYS A 78 -8.68 0.90 -7.84
CA LYS A 78 -7.96 2.07 -8.39
C LYS A 78 -8.82 3.35 -8.36
N ASN A 79 -10.12 3.27 -8.65
CA ASN A 79 -11.03 4.42 -8.59
C ASN A 79 -11.17 4.98 -7.17
N TYR A 80 -11.24 4.10 -6.15
CA TYR A 80 -11.29 4.53 -4.76
C TYR A 80 -10.01 5.28 -4.36
N TRP A 81 -8.84 4.73 -4.70
CA TRP A 81 -7.57 5.42 -4.45
C TRP A 81 -7.49 6.78 -5.13
N SER A 82 -7.97 6.90 -6.37
CA SER A 82 -8.00 8.16 -7.10
C SER A 82 -8.91 9.19 -6.42
N ILE A 83 -10.06 8.77 -5.90
CA ILE A 83 -10.98 9.64 -5.15
C ILE A 83 -10.33 10.11 -3.85
N VAL A 84 -9.72 9.20 -3.07
CA VAL A 84 -9.05 9.56 -1.80
C VAL A 84 -7.83 10.46 -2.04
N LEU A 85 -7.07 10.25 -3.12
CA LEU A 85 -5.97 11.15 -3.51
C LEU A 85 -6.44 12.57 -3.83
N ARG A 86 -7.59 12.69 -4.51
CA ARG A 86 -8.16 13.98 -4.90
C ARG A 86 -8.85 14.68 -3.74
N PHE A 87 -9.53 13.90 -2.89
CA PHE A 87 -10.36 14.39 -1.78
C PHE A 87 -9.94 13.76 -0.44
N PRO A 88 -8.72 14.02 0.04
CA PRO A 88 -8.20 13.40 1.26
C PRO A 88 -8.77 13.99 2.57
N HIS A 89 -9.60 15.02 2.49
CA HIS A 89 -10.17 15.72 3.64
C HIS A 89 -11.56 16.27 3.30
N PRO A 90 -12.54 16.27 4.22
CA PRO A 90 -13.90 16.75 3.96
C PRO A 90 -13.95 18.22 3.54
N ASP A 91 -13.12 19.10 4.11
CA ASP A 91 -13.10 20.50 3.72
C ASP A 91 -12.74 20.68 2.23
N ILE A 92 -11.86 19.85 1.68
CA ILE A 92 -11.50 19.92 0.26
C ILE A 92 -12.70 19.58 -0.62
N VAL A 93 -13.51 18.60 -0.19
CA VAL A 93 -14.77 18.26 -0.89
C VAL A 93 -15.73 19.43 -0.86
N LEU A 94 -15.95 20.03 0.31
CA LEU A 94 -16.89 21.14 0.51
C LEU A 94 -16.46 22.44 -0.18
N GLU A 95 -15.16 22.67 -0.36
CA GLU A 95 -14.60 23.81 -1.09
C GLU A 95 -14.64 23.61 -2.62
N THR A 96 -14.80 22.36 -3.09
CA THR A 96 -14.83 22.03 -4.52
C THR A 96 -16.29 22.12 -5.03
N LYS A 97 -16.49 22.74 -6.21
CA LYS A 97 -17.83 22.79 -6.83
C LYS A 97 -18.30 21.39 -7.22
N GLU A 98 -19.58 21.11 -7.04
CA GLU A 98 -20.18 19.81 -7.38
C GLU A 98 -19.92 19.41 -8.84
N ALA A 99 -19.99 20.36 -9.78
CA ALA A 99 -19.69 20.12 -11.18
C ALA A 99 -18.25 19.59 -11.40
N ASP A 100 -17.28 20.16 -10.71
CA ASP A 100 -15.86 19.76 -10.80
C ASP A 100 -15.62 18.38 -10.20
N ILE A 101 -16.36 18.04 -9.14
CA ILE A 101 -16.36 16.67 -8.56
C ILE A 101 -16.91 15.67 -9.57
N ILE A 102 -18.05 15.97 -10.17
CA ILE A 102 -18.69 15.11 -11.17
C ILE A 102 -17.78 14.92 -12.39
N ASP A 103 -17.17 15.97 -12.88
CA ASP A 103 -16.28 15.88 -14.05
C ASP A 103 -15.01 15.08 -13.75
N PHE A 104 -14.43 15.22 -12.58
CA PHE A 104 -13.36 14.35 -12.11
C PHE A 104 -13.79 12.88 -12.09
N LEU A 105 -14.96 12.57 -11.51
CA LEU A 105 -15.49 11.20 -11.41
C LEU A 105 -15.78 10.56 -12.75
N LYS A 106 -16.27 11.33 -13.75
CA LYS A 106 -16.48 10.86 -15.14
C LYS A 106 -15.16 10.47 -15.82
N GLY A 107 -14.04 11.08 -15.43
CA GLY A 107 -12.72 10.75 -15.94
C GLY A 107 -12.19 9.40 -15.44
N LEU A 108 -12.81 8.81 -14.41
CA LEU A 108 -12.41 7.52 -13.87
C LEU A 108 -12.97 6.36 -14.70
N THR A 109 -12.17 5.32 -14.87
CA THR A 109 -12.51 4.14 -15.67
C THR A 109 -13.79 3.46 -15.17
N GLY A 110 -14.76 3.25 -16.07
CA GLY A 110 -15.99 2.51 -15.75
C GLY A 110 -17.01 3.29 -14.91
N ILE A 111 -16.87 4.62 -14.78
CA ILE A 111 -17.85 5.48 -14.09
C ILE A 111 -18.63 6.31 -15.12
N GLY A 112 -19.86 5.88 -15.40
CA GLY A 112 -20.78 6.62 -16.25
C GLY A 112 -21.42 7.83 -15.54
N LYS A 113 -22.06 8.74 -16.33
CA LYS A 113 -22.63 10.01 -15.84
C LYS A 113 -23.55 9.85 -14.60
N LYS A 114 -24.48 8.88 -14.64
CA LYS A 114 -25.41 8.63 -13.52
C LYS A 114 -24.64 8.26 -12.25
N ARG A 115 -23.73 7.28 -12.35
CA ARG A 115 -22.92 6.81 -11.23
C ARG A 115 -21.99 7.90 -10.70
N ALA A 116 -21.45 8.77 -11.56
CA ALA A 116 -20.63 9.92 -11.13
C ALA A 116 -21.46 10.89 -10.26
N ASN A 117 -22.69 11.20 -10.67
CA ASN A 117 -23.59 12.03 -9.88
C ASN A 117 -23.91 11.40 -8.51
N ASP A 118 -24.24 10.10 -8.48
CA ASP A 118 -24.59 9.39 -7.23
C ASP A 118 -23.40 9.38 -6.26
N ILE A 119 -22.18 9.14 -6.77
CA ILE A 119 -20.95 9.16 -5.97
C ILE A 119 -20.65 10.59 -5.47
N ALA A 120 -20.78 11.61 -6.32
CA ALA A 120 -20.55 13.01 -5.94
C ALA A 120 -21.48 13.47 -4.82
N GLN A 121 -22.79 13.17 -4.93
CA GLN A 121 -23.75 13.50 -3.88
C GLN A 121 -23.46 12.74 -2.57
N SER A 122 -23.08 11.46 -2.67
CA SER A 122 -22.69 10.67 -1.50
C SER A 122 -21.43 11.24 -0.84
N LEU A 123 -20.42 11.60 -1.62
CA LEU A 123 -19.16 12.20 -1.13
C LEU A 123 -19.43 13.53 -0.40
N ILE A 124 -20.25 14.41 -1.00
CA ILE A 124 -20.63 15.71 -0.39
C ILE A 124 -21.42 15.46 0.90
N ARG A 125 -22.35 14.51 0.90
CA ARG A 125 -23.12 14.17 2.11
C ARG A 125 -22.22 13.65 3.23
N LEU A 126 -21.28 12.75 2.92
CA LEU A 126 -20.31 12.24 3.89
C LEU A 126 -19.42 13.38 4.42
N ALA A 127 -18.96 14.28 3.53
CA ALA A 127 -18.13 15.41 3.94
C ALA A 127 -18.86 16.39 4.89
N LYS A 128 -20.17 16.54 4.75
CA LYS A 128 -20.97 17.43 5.64
C LYS A 128 -21.11 16.89 7.06
N VAL A 129 -21.07 15.57 7.25
CA VAL A 129 -21.22 14.92 8.56
C VAL A 129 -19.88 14.47 9.15
N ALA A 130 -18.81 14.62 8.38
CA ALA A 130 -17.48 14.16 8.77
C ALA A 130 -16.90 14.99 9.92
N CYS A 131 -16.18 14.31 10.81
CA CYS A 131 -15.50 14.90 11.97
C CYS A 131 -14.00 14.52 11.91
N PRO A 132 -13.20 15.19 11.05
CA PRO A 132 -11.78 14.90 10.95
C PRO A 132 -11.02 15.26 12.22
N ALA A 133 -10.07 14.42 12.63
CA ALA A 133 -9.22 14.69 13.80
C ALA A 133 -8.08 15.69 13.49
N VAL A 134 -7.80 15.94 12.21
CA VAL A 134 -6.69 16.81 11.75
C VAL A 134 -7.18 17.84 10.73
N LYS A 135 -6.44 18.92 10.56
CA LYS A 135 -6.75 19.96 9.58
C LYS A 135 -6.34 19.53 8.16
N LYS A 136 -6.98 20.10 7.12
CA LYS A 136 -6.69 19.82 5.70
C LYS A 136 -5.24 20.04 5.25
N ASN A 137 -4.47 20.84 5.98
CA ASN A 137 -3.05 21.12 5.70
C ASN A 137 -2.09 20.29 6.56
N SER A 138 -2.59 19.28 7.27
CA SER A 138 -1.78 18.42 8.14
C SER A 138 -0.80 17.57 7.35
N ALA A 139 0.34 17.23 7.97
CA ALA A 139 1.30 16.26 7.44
C ALA A 139 0.68 14.87 7.22
N HIS A 140 -0.39 14.53 7.94
CA HIS A 140 -1.14 13.28 7.75
C HIS A 140 -1.73 13.14 6.35
N ILE A 141 -2.15 14.26 5.71
CA ILE A 141 -2.61 14.26 4.30
C ILE A 141 -1.48 13.84 3.35
N ARG A 142 -0.25 14.31 3.59
CA ARG A 142 0.92 13.90 2.80
C ARG A 142 1.23 12.42 3.01
N GLY A 143 1.20 11.95 4.26
CA GLY A 143 1.37 10.53 4.60
C GLY A 143 0.34 9.62 3.93
N LEU A 144 -0.94 10.05 3.89
CA LEU A 144 -2.02 9.38 3.19
C LEU A 144 -1.71 9.24 1.68
N LYS A 145 -1.33 10.34 1.02
CA LYS A 145 -0.99 10.32 -0.41
C LYS A 145 0.21 9.42 -0.71
N MET A 146 1.24 9.44 0.15
CA MET A 146 2.39 8.54 0.03
C MET A 146 1.98 7.07 0.16
N ALA A 147 1.12 6.74 1.12
CA ALA A 147 0.64 5.37 1.30
C ALA A 147 -0.13 4.86 0.07
N ILE A 148 -0.96 5.70 -0.56
CA ILE A 148 -1.67 5.32 -1.80
C ILE A 148 -0.69 5.10 -2.94
N ASN A 149 0.28 5.98 -3.15
CA ASN A 149 1.26 5.82 -4.21
C ASN A 149 2.08 4.52 -4.03
N ASN A 150 2.47 4.21 -2.80
CA ASN A 150 3.17 2.96 -2.50
C ASN A 150 2.28 1.72 -2.72
N ILE A 151 0.97 1.81 -2.46
CA ILE A 151 0.02 0.73 -2.78
C ILE A 151 -0.02 0.50 -4.30
N LEU A 152 -0.14 1.57 -5.09
CA LEU A 152 -0.21 1.46 -6.55
C LEU A 152 1.08 0.85 -7.12
N SER A 153 2.26 1.27 -6.65
CA SER A 153 3.54 0.68 -7.07
C SER A 153 3.63 -0.81 -6.70
N ALA A 154 3.27 -1.17 -5.45
CA ALA A 154 3.31 -2.56 -5.02
C ALA A 154 2.29 -3.46 -5.76
N GLU A 155 1.12 -2.91 -6.16
CA GLU A 155 0.15 -3.63 -6.99
C GLU A 155 0.70 -3.88 -8.41
N GLU A 156 1.46 -2.95 -8.99
CA GLU A 156 2.12 -3.12 -10.28
C GLU A 156 3.20 -4.20 -10.22
N GLU A 157 4.05 -4.21 -9.20
CA GLU A 157 5.10 -5.21 -9.00
C GLU A 157 4.54 -6.63 -8.78
N CYS A 158 3.38 -6.76 -8.11
CA CYS A 158 2.74 -8.06 -7.93
C CYS A 158 2.10 -8.63 -9.22
N GLN A 159 1.92 -7.80 -10.28
CA GLN A 159 1.31 -8.21 -11.55
C GLN A 159 2.35 -8.56 -12.62
N THR A 160 3.61 -8.27 -12.37
CA THR A 160 4.74 -8.56 -13.26
C THR A 160 5.34 -9.92 -12.97
#